data_ee0ffaaa30a63945f47f1870936ca117
#
_entry.id   ee0ffaaa30a63945f47f1870936ca117
#
_cell.length_a   1.000
_cell.length_b   1.000
_cell.length_c   1.000
_cell.angle_alpha   90.00
_cell.angle_beta   90.00
_cell.angle_gamma   90.00
#
_symmetry.space_group_name_H-M   'P 1'
#
loop_
_entity.id
_entity.type
_entity.pdbx_description
1 polymer ?
#
loop_
_entity_poly.entity_id
_entity_poly.type
_entity_poly.pdbx_seq_one_letter_code
_entity_poly.pdbx_strand_id
1 'polypeptide(L)'
;DSESHALNAYNHLLIWPLGEPDKVQVVDPDPRDGVEGSLEFRQKLEAAIGQPYYKIEGLAVVPSDKGDGLILFGVREQGNSHDDFAYVRRVIGARYAMTDSDNIEFIEDLHDVYAFDPAEYEGVNHECGLSSLEYDPYHARLYLVTSFETEQGSEEVIGGYLWVLSLADFHAGKSPTLVTHEDGRVLEFEHKAEGLAVLDRERLFVVYDNDRNHEL
;
A
#
# COMPACT_ATOMS: atom_id res chain seq x y z
N ASP A 1 -12.85 26.71 4.21
CA ASP A 1 -13.17 25.44 4.88
C ASP A 1 -12.00 24.98 5.72
N SER A 2 -12.12 25.10 7.06
CA SER A 2 -11.03 24.79 7.99
C SER A 2 -10.68 23.29 8.03
N GLU A 3 -11.57 22.41 7.64
CA GLU A 3 -11.34 20.96 7.58
C GLU A 3 -10.44 20.57 6.41
N SER A 4 -10.52 21.25 5.28
CA SER A 4 -9.67 20.93 4.12
C SER A 4 -8.19 21.28 4.36
N HIS A 5 -7.90 22.31 5.14
CA HIS A 5 -6.52 22.70 5.47
C HIS A 5 -5.83 21.73 6.42
N ALA A 6 -6.56 21.19 7.40
CA ALA A 6 -6.01 20.18 8.31
C ALA A 6 -5.67 18.88 7.57
N LEU A 7 -6.50 18.46 6.61
CA LEU A 7 -6.24 17.28 5.79
C LEU A 7 -5.02 17.46 4.86
N ASN A 8 -4.75 18.67 4.38
CA ASN A 8 -3.58 18.93 3.53
C ASN A 8 -2.25 18.70 4.27
N ALA A 9 -2.21 18.93 5.58
CA ALA A 9 -1.01 18.71 6.39
C ALA A 9 -0.62 17.23 6.54
N TYR A 10 -1.52 16.29 6.23
CA TYR A 10 -1.29 14.84 6.33
C TYR A 10 -1.10 14.14 4.99
N ASN A 11 -1.22 14.87 3.86
CA ASN A 11 -1.13 14.29 2.53
C ASN A 11 0.22 14.62 1.90
N HIS A 12 1.28 13.93 2.34
CA HIS A 12 2.61 14.09 1.78
C HIS A 12 3.08 12.77 1.17
N LEU A 13 3.51 12.81 -0.08
CA LEU A 13 4.38 11.81 -0.64
C LEU A 13 5.81 12.35 -0.54
N LEU A 14 6.63 11.67 0.25
CA LEU A 14 7.98 12.13 0.57
C LEU A 14 9.03 11.24 -0.09
N ILE A 15 10.12 11.86 -0.52
CA ILE A 15 11.30 11.16 -1.03
C ILE A 15 12.57 11.75 -0.40
N TRP A 16 13.56 10.92 -0.17
CA TRP A 16 14.89 11.35 0.28
C TRP A 16 15.95 10.34 -0.16
N PRO A 17 17.23 10.76 -0.33
CA PRO A 17 18.33 9.86 -0.61
C PRO A 17 18.56 8.88 0.53
N LEU A 18 18.86 7.63 0.21
CA LEU A 18 19.11 6.61 1.21
C LEU A 18 20.26 7.02 2.15
N GLY A 19 19.98 7.02 3.45
CA GLY A 19 20.92 7.43 4.49
C GLY A 19 21.01 8.93 4.75
N GLU A 20 20.22 9.76 4.07
CA GLU A 20 20.20 11.23 4.22
C GLU A 20 18.75 11.73 4.53
N PRO A 21 18.14 11.33 5.66
CA PRO A 21 16.74 11.65 5.96
C PRO A 21 16.48 13.14 6.21
N ASP A 22 17.53 13.94 6.40
CA ASP A 22 17.49 15.39 6.49
C ASP A 22 17.32 16.09 5.13
N LYS A 23 17.46 15.36 4.03
CA LYS A 23 17.24 15.84 2.67
C LYS A 23 15.87 15.45 2.09
N VAL A 24 14.87 15.31 2.97
CA VAL A 24 13.51 14.99 2.54
C VAL A 24 12.95 16.06 1.60
N GLN A 25 12.27 15.63 0.56
CA GLN A 25 11.56 16.45 -0.41
C GLN A 25 10.12 15.98 -0.53
N VAL A 26 9.21 16.91 -0.82
CA VAL A 26 7.83 16.59 -1.15
C VAL A 26 7.72 16.32 -2.65
N VAL A 27 7.02 15.27 -3.03
CA VAL A 27 6.68 14.96 -4.43
C VAL A 27 5.47 15.78 -4.84
N ASP A 28 5.48 16.36 -6.05
CA ASP A 28 4.44 17.26 -6.55
C ASP A 28 4.07 18.35 -5.51
N PRO A 29 5.04 19.18 -5.05
CA PRO A 29 4.78 20.15 -4.00
C PRO A 29 3.78 21.22 -4.45
N ASP A 30 2.77 21.45 -3.65
CA ASP A 30 1.77 22.52 -3.84
C ASP A 30 1.76 23.41 -2.58
N PRO A 31 2.54 24.48 -2.56
CA PRO A 31 2.63 25.38 -1.41
C PRO A 31 1.39 26.30 -1.37
N ARG A 32 0.36 25.89 -0.65
CA ARG A 32 -0.83 26.71 -0.36
C ARG A 32 -0.83 27.11 1.11
N ASP A 33 -1.10 28.37 1.40
CA ASP A 33 -1.29 28.91 2.75
C ASP A 33 -0.11 28.63 3.72
N GLY A 34 1.10 28.49 3.19
CA GLY A 34 2.31 28.24 3.97
C GLY A 34 2.46 26.78 4.42
N VAL A 35 1.65 25.87 3.94
CA VAL A 35 1.79 24.43 4.12
C VAL A 35 2.18 23.81 2.78
N GLU A 36 3.33 23.19 2.72
CA GLU A 36 3.77 22.41 1.57
C GLU A 36 3.18 20.99 1.69
N GLY A 37 2.51 20.52 0.66
CA GLY A 37 1.88 19.19 0.63
C GLY A 37 1.82 18.63 -0.79
N SER A 38 1.53 17.36 -0.93
CA SER A 38 1.37 16.67 -2.21
C SER A 38 -0.08 16.71 -2.71
N LEU A 39 -0.66 17.91 -2.80
CA LEU A 39 -2.07 18.07 -3.16
C LEU A 39 -2.36 17.64 -4.62
N GLU A 40 -1.46 17.96 -5.56
CA GLU A 40 -1.61 17.52 -6.95
C GLU A 40 -1.54 15.99 -7.06
N PHE A 41 -0.62 15.35 -6.34
CA PHE A 41 -0.54 13.90 -6.26
C PHE A 41 -1.85 13.29 -5.71
N ARG A 42 -2.41 13.89 -4.66
CA ARG A 42 -3.71 13.45 -4.12
C ARG A 42 -4.82 13.55 -5.16
N GLN A 43 -4.89 14.65 -5.91
CA GLN A 43 -5.88 14.82 -6.98
C GLN A 43 -5.73 13.77 -8.09
N LYS A 44 -4.50 13.39 -8.43
CA LYS A 44 -4.21 12.28 -9.35
C LYS A 44 -4.72 10.95 -8.80
N LEU A 45 -4.51 10.66 -7.50
CA LEU A 45 -5.06 9.47 -6.83
C LEU A 45 -6.60 9.47 -6.82
N GLU A 46 -7.22 10.58 -6.43
CA GLU A 46 -8.68 10.73 -6.42
C GLU A 46 -9.29 10.48 -7.79
N ALA A 47 -8.65 10.99 -8.85
CA ALA A 47 -9.09 10.77 -10.22
C ALA A 47 -8.95 9.30 -10.65
N ALA A 48 -7.86 8.62 -10.27
CA ALA A 48 -7.62 7.21 -10.58
C ALA A 48 -8.54 6.28 -9.81
N ILE A 49 -8.83 6.58 -8.54
CA ILE A 49 -9.68 5.75 -7.68
C ILE A 49 -11.15 5.93 -8.04
N GLY A 50 -11.59 7.16 -8.30
CA GLY A 50 -12.96 7.47 -8.73
C GLY A 50 -14.02 7.28 -7.65
N GLN A 51 -13.64 7.27 -6.37
CA GLN A 51 -14.53 7.14 -5.22
C GLN A 51 -14.31 8.31 -4.24
N PRO A 52 -15.38 8.80 -3.56
CA PRO A 52 -15.27 9.91 -2.62
C PRO A 52 -14.43 9.60 -1.37
N TYR A 53 -14.41 8.33 -0.95
CA TYR A 53 -13.63 7.82 0.17
C TYR A 53 -12.70 6.71 -0.28
N TYR A 54 -11.46 6.76 0.19
CA TYR A 54 -10.47 5.71 0.01
C TYR A 54 -9.40 5.78 1.09
N LYS A 55 -8.72 4.64 1.31
CA LYS A 55 -7.60 4.50 2.22
C LYS A 55 -6.44 3.81 1.50
N ILE A 56 -5.27 4.47 1.48
CA ILE A 56 -4.02 3.92 0.94
C ILE A 56 -3.20 3.41 2.12
N GLU A 57 -2.81 2.14 2.11
CA GLU A 57 -1.95 1.54 3.13
C GLU A 57 -0.73 0.81 2.54
N GLY A 58 -0.70 0.58 1.24
CA GLY A 58 0.46 0.00 0.55
C GLY A 58 1.25 1.03 -0.24
N LEU A 59 2.58 0.96 -0.19
CA LEU A 59 3.47 1.73 -1.05
C LEU A 59 4.67 0.86 -1.43
N ALA A 60 4.89 0.67 -2.72
CA ALA A 60 6.08 0.00 -3.22
C ALA A 60 6.66 0.72 -4.44
N VAL A 61 7.97 0.61 -4.60
CA VAL A 61 8.68 1.12 -5.76
C VAL A 61 9.42 -0.03 -6.43
N VAL A 62 9.15 -0.23 -7.72
CA VAL A 62 9.86 -1.18 -8.57
C VAL A 62 10.81 -0.39 -9.46
N PRO A 63 12.11 -0.29 -9.11
CA PRO A 63 13.07 0.48 -9.88
C PRO A 63 13.38 -0.21 -11.21
N SER A 64 13.83 0.57 -12.19
CA SER A 64 14.45 0.06 -13.40
C SER A 64 15.91 0.50 -13.51
N ASP A 65 16.66 -0.15 -14.38
CA ASP A 65 18.10 0.14 -14.60
C ASP A 65 18.33 1.51 -15.26
N LYS A 66 17.28 2.22 -15.66
CA LYS A 66 17.36 3.47 -16.44
C LYS A 66 17.09 4.74 -15.66
N GLY A 67 16.92 4.64 -14.31
CA GLY A 67 16.57 5.78 -13.46
C GLY A 67 15.07 6.15 -13.55
N ASP A 68 14.27 5.30 -14.17
CA ASP A 68 12.81 5.31 -14.11
C ASP A 68 12.33 4.10 -13.31
N GLY A 69 11.02 3.96 -13.13
CA GLY A 69 10.46 2.81 -12.44
C GLY A 69 8.94 2.86 -12.40
N LEU A 70 8.38 1.97 -11.60
CA LEU A 70 6.94 1.90 -11.33
C LEU A 70 6.73 2.17 -9.83
N ILE A 71 5.88 3.12 -9.50
CA ILE A 71 5.42 3.37 -8.14
C ILE A 71 4.01 2.82 -7.99
N LEU A 72 3.75 2.13 -6.87
CA LEU A 72 2.54 1.36 -6.62
C LEU A 72 1.92 1.80 -5.29
N PHE A 73 0.62 2.06 -5.31
CA PHE A 73 -0.17 2.45 -4.15
C PHE A 73 -1.25 1.40 -3.90
N GLY A 74 -1.20 0.74 -2.76
CA GLY A 74 -2.18 -0.25 -2.34
C GLY A 74 -3.41 0.41 -1.71
N VAL A 75 -4.57 0.23 -2.33
CA VAL A 75 -5.85 0.71 -1.81
C VAL A 75 -6.47 -0.38 -0.95
N ARG A 76 -6.72 -0.07 0.32
CA ARG A 76 -7.36 -0.98 1.29
C ARG A 76 -8.86 -0.85 1.32
N GLU A 77 -9.35 0.39 1.30
CA GLU A 77 -10.76 0.71 1.44
C GLU A 77 -11.17 1.69 0.36
N GLN A 78 -12.39 1.56 -0.13
CA GLN A 78 -13.01 2.55 -1.02
C GLN A 78 -14.52 2.53 -0.87
N GLY A 79 -15.17 3.70 -1.02
CA GLY A 79 -16.61 3.82 -0.87
C GLY A 79 -17.12 5.26 -0.91
N ASN A 80 -18.26 5.48 -0.29
CA ASN A 80 -18.89 6.79 -0.22
C ASN A 80 -18.38 7.60 0.99
N SER A 81 -18.08 6.95 2.10
CA SER A 81 -17.61 7.56 3.35
C SER A 81 -16.87 6.56 4.22
N HIS A 82 -16.27 7.03 5.30
CA HIS A 82 -15.66 6.20 6.34
C HIS A 82 -16.62 5.16 6.95
N ASP A 83 -17.92 5.43 6.98
CA ASP A 83 -18.95 4.53 7.53
C ASP A 83 -19.66 3.70 6.43
N ASP A 84 -19.29 3.91 5.15
CA ASP A 84 -19.86 3.23 3.99
C ASP A 84 -18.78 2.96 2.96
N PHE A 85 -18.00 1.91 3.21
CA PHE A 85 -16.90 1.45 2.36
C PHE A 85 -16.88 -0.07 2.25
N ALA A 86 -16.07 -0.56 1.32
CA ALA A 86 -15.71 -1.96 1.18
C ALA A 86 -14.18 -2.12 1.25
N TYR A 87 -13.72 -3.23 1.81
CA TYR A 87 -12.33 -3.64 1.68
C TYR A 87 -12.01 -4.00 0.23
N VAL A 88 -10.88 -3.51 -0.25
CA VAL A 88 -10.41 -3.80 -1.60
C VAL A 88 -8.94 -4.22 -1.58
N ARG A 89 -8.53 -4.89 -2.65
CA ARG A 89 -7.16 -5.35 -2.90
C ARG A 89 -6.78 -4.85 -4.28
N ARG A 90 -6.79 -3.53 -4.41
CA ARG A 90 -6.58 -2.78 -5.64
C ARG A 90 -5.25 -2.06 -5.57
N VAL A 91 -4.48 -2.08 -6.64
CA VAL A 91 -3.21 -1.37 -6.75
C VAL A 91 -3.33 -0.34 -7.87
N ILE A 92 -3.14 0.91 -7.49
CA ILE A 92 -2.99 2.04 -8.42
C ILE A 92 -1.48 2.22 -8.64
N GLY A 93 -1.08 2.50 -9.87
CA GLY A 93 0.33 2.72 -10.17
C GLY A 93 0.54 3.69 -11.32
N ALA A 94 1.77 4.16 -11.43
CA ALA A 94 2.25 4.94 -12.56
C ALA A 94 3.75 4.77 -12.72
N ARG A 95 4.25 4.95 -13.94
CA ARG A 95 5.68 5.10 -14.17
C ARG A 95 6.15 6.47 -13.70
N TYR A 96 7.34 6.48 -13.14
CA TYR A 96 8.02 7.70 -12.72
C TYR A 96 9.42 7.79 -13.34
N ALA A 97 9.98 8.99 -13.41
CA ALA A 97 11.37 9.23 -13.67
C ALA A 97 12.01 10.02 -12.52
N MET A 98 13.31 9.80 -12.27
CA MET A 98 14.08 10.66 -11.38
C MET A 98 14.38 11.97 -12.07
N THR A 99 14.20 13.08 -11.34
CA THR A 99 14.58 14.42 -11.79
C THR A 99 16.04 14.72 -11.46
N ASP A 100 16.61 15.77 -12.06
CA ASP A 100 17.97 16.26 -11.76
C ASP A 100 18.15 16.76 -10.31
N SER A 101 17.03 17.00 -9.60
CA SER A 101 17.01 17.43 -8.19
C SER A 101 16.80 16.28 -7.20
N ASP A 102 17.01 15.03 -7.61
CA ASP A 102 16.78 13.83 -6.81
C ASP A 102 15.31 13.67 -6.31
N ASN A 103 14.36 14.26 -7.02
CA ASN A 103 12.92 14.06 -6.82
C ASN A 103 12.37 13.14 -7.90
N ILE A 104 11.09 12.81 -7.85
CA ILE A 104 10.40 12.03 -8.88
C ILE A 104 9.37 12.87 -9.63
N GLU A 105 9.19 12.54 -10.90
CA GLU A 105 8.14 13.06 -11.77
C GLU A 105 7.34 11.88 -12.32
N PHE A 106 6.00 11.95 -12.25
CA PHE A 106 5.13 10.98 -12.90
C PHE A 106 5.13 11.21 -14.40
N ILE A 107 5.52 10.19 -15.18
CA ILE A 107 5.59 10.24 -16.65
C ILE A 107 4.35 9.69 -17.33
N GLU A 108 3.38 9.24 -16.55
CA GLU A 108 2.04 8.83 -16.99
C GLU A 108 1.03 9.08 -15.85
N ASP A 109 -0.25 9.06 -16.19
CA ASP A 109 -1.32 9.19 -15.20
C ASP A 109 -1.40 7.95 -14.32
N LEU A 110 -1.75 8.15 -13.05
CA LEU A 110 -2.09 7.06 -12.14
C LEU A 110 -3.31 6.29 -12.65
N HIS A 111 -3.24 4.99 -12.66
CA HIS A 111 -4.29 4.10 -13.13
C HIS A 111 -4.28 2.76 -12.40
N ASP A 112 -5.35 1.97 -12.58
CA ASP A 112 -5.38 0.60 -12.09
C ASP A 112 -4.32 -0.25 -12.78
N VAL A 113 -3.44 -0.86 -12.00
CA VAL A 113 -2.39 -1.75 -12.51
C VAL A 113 -2.57 -3.19 -12.07
N TYR A 114 -3.29 -3.40 -10.94
CA TYR A 114 -3.52 -4.75 -10.44
C TYR A 114 -4.68 -4.79 -9.43
N ALA A 115 -5.37 -5.92 -9.39
CA ALA A 115 -6.31 -6.28 -8.34
C ALA A 115 -6.46 -7.80 -8.26
N PHE A 116 -6.86 -8.32 -7.09
CA PHE A 116 -7.18 -9.73 -6.92
C PHE A 116 -8.30 -9.93 -5.90
N ASP A 117 -8.94 -11.11 -5.92
CA ASP A 117 -9.98 -11.48 -4.97
C ASP A 117 -9.51 -12.61 -4.04
N PRO A 118 -9.26 -12.32 -2.74
CA PRO A 118 -8.89 -13.33 -1.76
C PRO A 118 -9.95 -14.40 -1.55
N ALA A 119 -11.22 -14.13 -1.80
CA ALA A 119 -12.31 -15.10 -1.66
C ALA A 119 -12.20 -16.30 -2.61
N GLU A 120 -11.38 -16.21 -3.66
CA GLU A 120 -11.09 -17.32 -4.57
C GLU A 120 -10.15 -18.38 -3.96
N TYR A 121 -9.56 -18.11 -2.79
CA TYR A 121 -8.55 -18.97 -2.17
C TYR A 121 -9.09 -19.77 -1.00
N GLU A 122 -8.86 -21.08 -1.03
CA GLU A 122 -9.19 -21.97 0.08
C GLU A 122 -8.41 -21.57 1.33
N GLY A 123 -9.10 -21.46 2.47
CA GLY A 123 -8.52 -21.08 3.75
C GLY A 123 -8.49 -19.58 4.04
N VAL A 124 -8.95 -18.73 3.12
CA VAL A 124 -9.23 -17.33 3.41
C VAL A 124 -10.69 -17.21 3.87
N ASN A 125 -10.88 -16.93 5.15
CA ASN A 125 -12.20 -16.99 5.78
C ASN A 125 -12.79 -15.61 6.12
N HIS A 126 -11.99 -14.54 5.93
CA HIS A 126 -12.37 -13.19 6.32
C HIS A 126 -12.25 -12.23 5.13
N GLU A 127 -13.22 -11.34 5.03
CA GLU A 127 -13.09 -10.20 4.12
C GLU A 127 -11.94 -9.31 4.59
N CYS A 128 -11.00 -9.01 3.71
CA CYS A 128 -9.76 -8.31 4.05
C CYS A 128 -9.38 -7.27 3.00
N GLY A 129 -8.75 -6.20 3.44
CA GLY A 129 -8.21 -5.13 2.59
C GLY A 129 -6.69 -5.20 2.46
N LEU A 130 -6.13 -4.60 1.41
CA LEU A 130 -4.70 -4.54 1.17
C LEU A 130 -4.04 -3.56 2.15
N SER A 131 -3.30 -4.07 3.14
CA SER A 131 -2.68 -3.27 4.21
C SER A 131 -1.18 -3.02 4.03
N SER A 132 -0.50 -3.77 3.18
CA SER A 132 0.91 -3.50 2.85
C SER A 132 1.26 -4.02 1.46
N LEU A 133 2.25 -3.36 0.86
CA LEU A 133 2.81 -3.73 -0.44
C LEU A 133 4.32 -3.46 -0.41
N GLU A 134 5.14 -4.46 -0.73
CA GLU A 134 6.59 -4.36 -0.69
C GLU A 134 7.23 -5.06 -1.89
N TYR A 135 8.22 -4.41 -2.49
CA TYR A 135 9.01 -5.00 -3.57
C TYR A 135 10.25 -5.71 -3.07
N ASP A 136 10.42 -6.96 -3.45
CA ASP A 136 11.61 -7.77 -3.21
C ASP A 136 12.55 -7.71 -4.43
N PRO A 137 13.64 -6.93 -4.36
CA PRO A 137 14.58 -6.79 -5.46
C PRO A 137 15.44 -8.04 -5.66
N TYR A 138 15.54 -8.91 -4.66
CA TYR A 138 16.37 -10.11 -4.72
C TYR A 138 15.74 -11.22 -5.56
N HIS A 139 14.39 -11.25 -5.60
CA HIS A 139 13.64 -12.30 -6.30
C HIS A 139 12.67 -11.74 -7.35
N ALA A 140 12.71 -10.43 -7.62
CA ALA A 140 11.84 -9.75 -8.58
C ALA A 140 10.35 -10.10 -8.36
N ARG A 141 9.85 -9.83 -7.16
CA ARG A 141 8.48 -10.13 -6.75
C ARG A 141 7.93 -9.06 -5.81
N LEU A 142 6.63 -9.04 -5.68
CA LEU A 142 5.90 -8.26 -4.69
C LEU A 142 5.46 -9.18 -3.56
N TYR A 143 5.55 -8.69 -2.34
CA TYR A 143 4.81 -9.19 -1.21
C TYR A 143 3.62 -8.28 -0.97
N LEU A 144 2.46 -8.88 -0.74
CA LEU A 144 1.26 -8.16 -0.36
C LEU A 144 0.80 -8.68 1.00
N VAL A 145 0.34 -7.80 1.85
CA VAL A 145 -0.34 -8.16 3.10
C VAL A 145 -1.76 -7.69 3.00
N THR A 146 -2.69 -8.57 3.30
CA THR A 146 -4.08 -8.19 3.52
C THR A 146 -4.41 -8.35 4.98
N SER A 147 -5.17 -7.42 5.55
CA SER A 147 -5.64 -7.50 6.92
C SER A 147 -7.14 -7.35 7.01
N PHE A 148 -7.69 -7.94 8.07
CA PHE A 148 -9.10 -7.88 8.40
C PHE A 148 -9.30 -7.52 9.87
N GLU A 149 -10.44 -6.90 10.11
CA GLU A 149 -10.95 -6.55 11.41
C GLU A 149 -12.46 -6.79 11.35
N THR A 150 -12.97 -7.74 12.10
CA THR A 150 -14.35 -8.15 12.03
C THR A 150 -14.90 -8.47 13.42
N GLU A 151 -16.19 -8.30 13.60
CA GLU A 151 -16.88 -8.67 14.84
C GLU A 151 -17.46 -10.07 14.71
N GLN A 152 -17.15 -10.94 15.65
CA GLN A 152 -17.75 -12.26 15.76
C GLN A 152 -18.50 -12.40 17.10
N GLY A 153 -19.77 -12.06 17.09
CA GLY A 153 -20.57 -11.92 18.32
C GLY A 153 -20.17 -10.67 19.10
N SER A 154 -19.58 -10.86 20.30
CA SER A 154 -19.05 -9.77 21.15
C SER A 154 -17.53 -9.68 21.12
N GLU A 155 -16.88 -10.53 20.35
CA GLU A 155 -15.43 -10.57 20.22
C GLU A 155 -15.03 -9.98 18.87
N GLU A 156 -13.98 -9.21 18.90
CA GLU A 156 -13.33 -8.73 17.70
C GLU A 156 -12.27 -9.73 17.26
N VAL A 157 -12.29 -10.07 15.99
CA VAL A 157 -11.31 -10.93 15.34
C VAL A 157 -10.50 -10.09 14.38
N ILE A 158 -9.20 -10.04 14.62
CA ILE A 158 -8.23 -9.32 13.78
C ILE A 158 -7.21 -10.31 13.23
N GLY A 159 -6.67 -10.01 12.06
CA GLY A 159 -5.64 -10.85 11.46
C GLY A 159 -5.25 -10.39 10.07
N GLY A 160 -4.56 -11.28 9.35
CA GLY A 160 -4.15 -10.97 7.99
C GLY A 160 -3.49 -12.15 7.29
N TYR A 161 -3.24 -11.98 6.00
CA TYR A 161 -2.67 -12.99 5.13
C TYR A 161 -1.47 -12.42 4.36
N LEU A 162 -0.48 -13.26 4.11
CA LEU A 162 0.68 -12.93 3.29
C LEU A 162 0.55 -13.55 1.90
N TRP A 163 0.83 -12.76 0.88
CA TRP A 163 0.78 -13.13 -0.52
C TRP A 163 2.10 -12.84 -1.21
N VAL A 164 2.41 -13.67 -2.20
CA VAL A 164 3.59 -13.50 -3.06
C VAL A 164 3.15 -13.43 -4.52
N LEU A 165 3.67 -12.44 -5.25
CA LEU A 165 3.38 -12.23 -6.65
C LEU A 165 4.67 -11.91 -7.40
N SER A 166 5.08 -12.78 -8.33
CA SER A 166 6.24 -12.48 -9.17
C SER A 166 5.95 -11.25 -10.06
N LEU A 167 6.95 -10.45 -10.39
CA LEU A 167 6.74 -9.32 -11.32
C LEU A 167 6.21 -9.77 -12.68
N ALA A 168 6.60 -10.95 -13.15
CA ALA A 168 6.09 -11.50 -14.38
C ALA A 168 4.58 -11.79 -14.30
N ASP A 169 4.12 -12.34 -13.18
CA ASP A 169 2.70 -12.62 -12.95
C ASP A 169 1.90 -11.34 -12.69
N PHE A 170 2.49 -10.37 -11.97
CA PHE A 170 1.92 -9.03 -11.80
C PHE A 170 1.62 -8.38 -13.17
N HIS A 171 2.60 -8.32 -14.06
CA HIS A 171 2.42 -7.75 -15.41
C HIS A 171 1.47 -8.58 -16.30
N ALA A 172 1.32 -9.86 -16.00
CA ALA A 172 0.38 -10.73 -16.72
C ALA A 172 -1.04 -10.72 -16.11
N GLY A 173 -1.27 -9.96 -15.02
CA GLY A 173 -2.56 -9.89 -14.35
C GLY A 173 -2.98 -11.21 -13.70
N LYS A 174 -2.02 -12.06 -13.33
CA LYS A 174 -2.31 -13.35 -12.68
C LYS A 174 -2.54 -13.18 -11.19
N SER A 175 -3.24 -14.12 -10.60
CA SER A 175 -3.52 -14.19 -9.17
C SER A 175 -2.24 -14.42 -8.36
N PRO A 176 -2.08 -13.79 -7.15
CA PRO A 176 -0.93 -14.01 -6.29
C PRO A 176 -0.97 -15.40 -5.65
N THR A 177 0.11 -15.83 -5.06
CA THR A 177 0.17 -17.07 -4.28
C THR A 177 -0.02 -16.77 -2.81
N LEU A 178 -1.01 -17.40 -2.18
CA LEU A 178 -1.21 -17.34 -0.73
C LEU A 178 -0.09 -18.15 -0.03
N VAL A 179 0.56 -17.52 0.94
CA VAL A 179 1.63 -18.18 1.69
C VAL A 179 1.06 -19.18 2.69
N THR A 180 1.67 -20.35 2.74
CA THR A 180 1.29 -21.44 3.65
C THR A 180 2.48 -21.92 4.47
N HIS A 181 2.20 -22.52 5.62
CA HIS A 181 3.17 -23.31 6.37
C HIS A 181 3.58 -24.56 5.60
N GLU A 182 4.64 -25.24 6.04
CA GLU A 182 5.13 -26.49 5.43
C GLU A 182 4.09 -27.62 5.43
N ASP A 183 3.15 -27.59 6.37
CA ASP A 183 2.05 -28.57 6.48
C ASP A 183 0.83 -28.22 5.59
N GLY A 184 0.93 -27.15 4.80
CA GLY A 184 -0.10 -26.68 3.87
C GLY A 184 -1.17 -25.77 4.49
N ARG A 185 -1.15 -25.52 5.79
CA ARG A 185 -2.05 -24.55 6.42
C ARG A 185 -1.70 -23.14 5.98
N VAL A 186 -2.72 -22.31 5.75
CA VAL A 186 -2.54 -20.89 5.44
C VAL A 186 -1.75 -20.20 6.57
N LEU A 187 -0.77 -19.38 6.18
CA LEU A 187 -0.11 -18.47 7.11
C LEU A 187 -1.05 -17.30 7.39
N GLU A 188 -1.76 -17.39 8.49
CA GLU A 188 -2.62 -16.33 9.00
C GLU A 188 -1.92 -15.62 10.16
N PHE A 189 -1.85 -14.31 10.09
CA PHE A 189 -1.34 -13.49 11.20
C PHE A 189 -2.40 -13.36 12.28
N GLU A 190 -2.00 -13.54 13.55
CA GLU A 190 -2.88 -13.42 14.72
C GLU A 190 -3.15 -11.94 15.11
N HIS A 191 -2.49 -10.99 14.44
CA HIS A 191 -2.61 -9.56 14.65
C HIS A 191 -2.75 -8.87 13.30
N LYS A 192 -3.24 -7.63 13.32
CA LYS A 192 -3.36 -6.80 12.14
C LYS A 192 -1.96 -6.42 11.62
N ALA A 193 -1.51 -7.11 10.59
CA ALA A 193 -0.25 -6.81 9.93
C ALA A 193 -0.43 -5.58 9.03
N GLU A 194 0.34 -4.51 9.29
CA GLU A 194 0.21 -3.22 8.59
C GLU A 194 1.45 -2.78 7.85
N GLY A 195 2.58 -3.39 8.13
CA GLY A 195 3.82 -3.09 7.45
C GLY A 195 4.65 -4.33 7.18
N LEU A 196 5.32 -4.34 6.04
CA LEU A 196 6.25 -5.39 5.66
C LEU A 196 7.49 -4.76 5.05
N ALA A 197 8.67 -5.28 5.39
CA ALA A 197 9.92 -4.90 4.76
C ALA A 197 10.77 -6.12 4.42
N VAL A 198 11.40 -6.09 3.25
CA VAL A 198 12.40 -7.08 2.83
C VAL A 198 13.76 -6.70 3.44
N LEU A 199 14.25 -7.48 4.40
CA LEU A 199 15.54 -7.22 5.04
C LEU A 199 16.71 -7.73 4.18
N ASP A 200 16.56 -8.90 3.62
CA ASP A 200 17.55 -9.53 2.74
C ASP A 200 16.89 -10.66 1.91
N ARG A 201 17.71 -11.52 1.29
CA ARG A 201 17.23 -12.62 0.44
C ARG A 201 16.33 -13.63 1.15
N GLU A 202 16.44 -13.75 2.45
CA GLU A 202 15.85 -14.85 3.23
C GLU A 202 14.88 -14.35 4.31
N ARG A 203 14.88 -13.04 4.61
CA ARG A 203 14.13 -12.52 5.76
C ARG A 203 13.22 -11.38 5.39
N LEU A 204 12.00 -11.48 5.90
CA LEU A 204 11.01 -10.43 5.93
C LEU A 204 10.84 -9.93 7.36
N PHE A 205 10.51 -8.66 7.50
CA PHE A 205 10.11 -8.06 8.75
C PHE A 205 8.65 -7.61 8.63
N VAL A 206 7.81 -7.97 9.61
CA VAL A 206 6.39 -7.62 9.64
C VAL A 206 6.14 -6.78 10.88
N VAL A 207 5.39 -5.69 10.72
CA VAL A 207 4.95 -4.82 11.81
C VAL A 207 3.44 -4.99 11.97
N TYR A 208 3.03 -5.10 13.23
CA TYR A 208 1.63 -5.25 13.62
C TYR A 208 1.14 -4.00 14.32
N ASP A 209 -0.10 -3.62 14.05
CA ASP A 209 -0.83 -2.66 14.86
C ASP A 209 -1.69 -3.42 15.89
N ASN A 210 -1.51 -3.05 17.16
CA ASN A 210 -2.28 -3.55 18.28
C ASN A 210 -3.20 -2.44 18.79
N ASP A 211 -4.10 -1.93 17.95
CA ASP A 211 -4.99 -0.78 18.21
C ASP A 211 -5.70 -0.76 19.58
N ARG A 212 -5.67 -1.85 20.34
CA ARG A 212 -6.45 -2.01 21.57
C ARG A 212 -5.67 -2.22 22.86
N ASN A 213 -4.36 -2.32 22.82
CA ASN A 213 -3.56 -2.41 24.04
C ASN A 213 -2.89 -1.07 24.38
N HIS A 214 -3.70 -0.03 24.63
CA HIS A 214 -3.25 1.20 25.28
C HIS A 214 -3.03 1.01 26.78
N GLU A 215 -2.74 -0.16 27.27
CA GLU A 215 -2.15 -0.36 28.59
C GLU A 215 -0.61 -0.27 28.47
N LEU A 216 -0.12 0.95 28.61
CA LEU A 216 1.29 1.23 28.92
C LEU A 216 1.57 0.95 30.38
#